data_fe8ea7871d95eccc4953ea6744144318
#
_entry.id   fe8ea7871d95eccc4953ea6744144318
#
_cell.length_a   1.000
_cell.length_b   1.000
_cell.length_c   1.000
_cell.angle_alpha   90.00
_cell.angle_beta   90.00
_cell.angle_gamma   90.00
#
_symmetry.space_group_name_H-M   'P 1'
#
loop_
_entity.id
_entity.type
_entity.pdbx_description
1 polymer ?
#
loop_
_entity_poly.entity_id
_entity_poly.type
_entity_poly.pdbx_seq_one_letter_code
_entity_poly.pdbx_strand_id
1 'polypeptide(L)'
;MHLLISYQQVYEFTSRDIPMKHRLNRKLVQAWQSRKRKLKKNLAWAWQATNFFGRHDQRLPILSYHSVNNDPNRGFDPLSPALFEEHLAYLTTNHRVVPLREVAEALLHDKALPANSVALTFDDGLRDTFEVVFPLLNYYQAHATVFVVTGFLDGEVNFPEDPCWKPMTWAQAQEMDASLLVEIAAHTHTHARLSKLDHMEVVREVEKSKAMLEEKLQRPVDLFAYPYGQGADIPLSAVAAVERLGFVGACSTFWRTTHKPRERLLINRVTINRDDTVEDLKRILAGDYDYMFYVQKSKAFYSSTVHGKGLWH
;
A
#
# COMPACT_ATOMS: atom_id res chain seq x y z
N MET A 1 13.65 31.72 -5.01
CA MET A 1 12.19 31.70 -4.82
C MET A 1 11.55 31.35 -6.17
N HIS A 2 11.49 30.06 -6.55
CA HIS A 2 10.72 29.46 -7.67
C HIS A 2 11.20 28.02 -7.88
N LEU A 3 10.82 27.08 -6.98
CA LEU A 3 10.98 25.64 -7.19
C LEU A 3 10.09 24.87 -6.19
N LEU A 4 8.81 25.26 -6.10
CA LEU A 4 7.78 24.51 -5.41
C LEU A 4 6.66 24.22 -6.41
N ILE A 5 6.95 23.41 -7.43
CA ILE A 5 5.90 22.72 -8.18
C ILE A 5 5.36 21.67 -7.24
N SER A 6 4.09 21.81 -6.83
CA SER A 6 3.47 20.96 -5.84
C SER A 6 3.41 19.50 -6.34
N TYR A 7 3.60 18.57 -5.42
CA TYR A 7 3.46 17.12 -5.66
C TYR A 7 2.08 16.76 -6.24
N GLN A 8 1.10 17.59 -5.96
CA GLN A 8 -0.28 17.52 -6.45
C GLN A 8 -0.37 17.77 -7.97
N GLN A 9 0.40 18.71 -8.51
CA GLN A 9 0.43 18.97 -9.96
C GLN A 9 1.06 17.82 -10.75
N VAL A 10 1.96 17.03 -10.14
CA VAL A 10 2.58 15.89 -10.82
C VAL A 10 1.67 14.66 -10.77
N TYR A 11 0.89 14.49 -9.71
CA TYR A 11 -0.13 13.43 -9.60
C TYR A 11 -1.35 13.74 -10.49
N GLU A 12 -1.76 15.00 -10.56
CA GLU A 12 -2.82 15.46 -11.48
C GLU A 12 -2.38 15.42 -12.95
N PHE A 13 -1.06 15.53 -13.22
CA PHE A 13 -0.51 15.45 -14.59
C PHE A 13 -0.43 14.01 -15.12
N THR A 14 -0.50 12.98 -14.28
CA THR A 14 -0.51 11.57 -14.71
C THR A 14 -1.93 11.02 -14.94
N SER A 15 -2.98 11.74 -14.54
CA SER A 15 -4.34 11.23 -14.53
C SER A 15 -5.32 11.88 -15.52
N ARG A 16 -4.91 12.85 -16.35
CA ARG A 16 -5.80 13.44 -17.36
C ARG A 16 -5.11 13.59 -18.71
N ASP A 17 -5.71 12.95 -19.72
CA ASP A 17 -5.56 13.22 -21.16
C ASP A 17 -4.14 13.34 -21.72
N ILE A 18 -3.50 12.22 -22.04
CA ILE A 18 -2.29 12.21 -22.86
C ILE A 18 -2.58 11.64 -24.25
N PRO A 19 -2.89 12.48 -25.26
CA PRO A 19 -2.83 12.06 -26.66
C PRO A 19 -1.39 11.73 -27.06
N MET A 20 -1.21 10.92 -28.10
CA MET A 20 0.02 10.32 -28.61
C MET A 20 1.25 11.25 -28.86
N LYS A 21 1.21 12.55 -28.58
CA LYS A 21 2.32 13.52 -28.67
C LYS A 21 3.32 13.47 -27.49
N HIS A 22 3.18 12.56 -26.54
CA HIS A 22 3.85 12.63 -25.23
C HIS A 22 4.94 11.58 -24.94
N ARG A 23 5.54 10.94 -25.95
CA ARG A 23 6.75 10.12 -25.71
C ARG A 23 7.92 10.90 -25.06
N LEU A 24 8.05 12.18 -25.38
CA LEU A 24 9.06 13.06 -24.73
C LEU A 24 8.74 13.32 -23.26
N ASN A 25 7.48 13.45 -22.91
CA ASN A 25 7.07 13.72 -21.52
C ASN A 25 7.28 12.49 -20.60
N ARG A 26 7.07 11.25 -21.09
CA ARG A 26 7.33 10.03 -20.31
C ARG A 26 8.81 9.89 -19.91
N LYS A 27 9.75 10.17 -20.82
CA LYS A 27 11.19 10.13 -20.50
C LYS A 27 11.58 11.18 -19.45
N LEU A 28 11.00 12.38 -19.50
CA LEU A 28 11.23 13.43 -18.51
C LEU A 28 10.65 13.04 -17.13
N VAL A 29 9.46 12.48 -17.10
CA VAL A 29 8.84 11.96 -15.86
C VAL A 29 9.68 10.83 -15.26
N GLN A 30 10.12 9.87 -16.07
CA GLN A 30 10.99 8.77 -15.63
C GLN A 30 12.35 9.28 -15.12
N ALA A 31 12.98 10.24 -15.83
CA ALA A 31 14.23 10.84 -15.39
C ALA A 31 14.07 11.62 -14.08
N TRP A 32 12.94 12.31 -13.89
CA TRP A 32 12.63 13.01 -12.66
C TRP A 32 12.34 12.05 -11.49
N GLN A 33 11.58 10.99 -11.73
CA GLN A 33 11.36 9.91 -10.76
C GLN A 33 12.69 9.25 -10.35
N SER A 34 13.57 8.94 -11.31
CA SER A 34 14.91 8.40 -11.04
C SER A 34 15.75 9.36 -10.17
N ARG A 35 15.74 10.68 -10.45
CA ARG A 35 16.45 11.67 -9.63
C ARG A 35 15.87 11.74 -8.21
N LYS A 36 14.55 11.69 -8.05
CA LYS A 36 13.91 11.64 -6.73
C LYS A 36 14.31 10.38 -5.95
N ARG A 37 14.34 9.22 -6.62
CA ARG A 37 14.78 7.97 -5.97
C ARG A 37 16.23 8.06 -5.50
N LYS A 38 17.15 8.60 -6.32
CA LYS A 38 18.55 8.82 -5.91
C LYS A 38 18.65 9.75 -4.70
N LEU A 39 17.92 10.86 -4.70
CA LEU A 39 17.89 11.79 -3.56
C LEU A 39 17.37 11.10 -2.29
N LYS A 40 16.30 10.31 -2.42
CA LYS A 40 15.72 9.53 -1.34
C LYS A 40 16.73 8.52 -0.76
N LYS A 41 17.47 7.81 -1.62
CA LYS A 41 18.53 6.88 -1.20
C LYS A 41 19.67 7.58 -0.46
N ASN A 42 20.08 8.77 -0.92
CA ASN A 42 21.12 9.56 -0.24
C ASN A 42 20.68 10.09 1.13
N LEU A 43 19.41 10.54 1.23
CA LEU A 43 18.84 10.98 2.52
C LEU A 43 18.67 9.81 3.49
N ALA A 44 18.36 8.61 3.02
CA ALA A 44 18.29 7.42 3.86
C ALA A 44 19.66 7.08 4.47
N TRP A 45 20.75 7.25 3.72
CA TRP A 45 22.10 7.08 4.27
C TRP A 45 22.40 8.09 5.39
N ALA A 46 22.06 9.36 5.20
CA ALA A 46 22.25 10.39 6.24
C ALA A 46 21.38 10.10 7.48
N TRP A 47 20.13 9.64 7.29
CA TRP A 47 19.24 9.24 8.38
C TRP A 47 19.80 8.06 9.18
N GLN A 48 20.34 7.04 8.51
CA GLN A 48 20.97 5.91 9.15
C GLN A 48 22.13 6.34 10.08
N ALA A 49 22.97 7.27 9.61
CA ALA A 49 24.09 7.78 10.39
C ALA A 49 23.63 8.52 11.67
N THR A 50 22.51 9.23 11.63
CA THR A 50 21.98 9.99 12.78
C THR A 50 21.19 9.11 13.77
N ASN A 51 20.57 8.01 13.32
CA ASN A 51 19.74 7.13 14.14
C ASN A 51 20.46 5.90 14.68
N PHE A 52 21.79 5.83 14.58
CA PHE A 52 22.59 4.72 15.09
C PHE A 52 22.35 4.44 16.60
N PHE A 53 22.00 5.44 17.38
CA PHE A 53 21.76 5.34 18.82
C PHE A 53 20.29 5.12 19.24
N GLY A 54 19.32 5.17 18.30
CA GLY A 54 17.87 5.07 18.59
C GLY A 54 17.21 3.73 18.22
N ARG A 55 17.98 2.66 18.01
CA ARG A 55 17.51 1.39 17.45
C ARG A 55 16.89 0.39 18.44
N HIS A 56 16.13 0.85 19.42
CA HIS A 56 15.50 -0.05 20.40
C HIS A 56 14.04 -0.40 20.14
N ASP A 57 13.38 0.24 19.16
CA ASP A 57 12.00 -0.11 18.83
C ASP A 57 11.97 -1.39 17.98
N GLN A 58 11.13 -2.34 18.38
CA GLN A 58 10.90 -3.56 17.63
C GLN A 58 10.34 -3.21 16.25
N ARG A 59 11.11 -3.47 15.20
CA ARG A 59 10.70 -3.20 13.83
C ARG A 59 9.77 -4.29 13.34
N LEU A 60 8.71 -3.88 12.67
CA LEU A 60 7.73 -4.74 12.03
C LEU A 60 7.41 -4.14 10.65
N PRO A 61 8.27 -4.34 9.66
CA PRO A 61 8.02 -3.82 8.32
C PRO A 61 6.78 -4.46 7.70
N ILE A 62 5.92 -3.65 7.11
CA ILE A 62 4.81 -4.10 6.29
C ILE A 62 5.05 -3.57 4.89
N LEU A 63 5.22 -4.47 3.93
CA LEU A 63 5.56 -4.15 2.56
C LEU A 63 4.29 -4.05 1.71
N SER A 64 4.16 -2.98 0.95
CA SER A 64 3.04 -2.77 0.03
C SER A 64 3.54 -2.89 -1.40
N TYR A 65 3.09 -3.91 -2.10
CA TYR A 65 3.25 -4.14 -3.52
C TYR A 65 1.96 -3.77 -4.26
N HIS A 66 2.04 -3.58 -5.57
CA HIS A 66 0.87 -3.41 -6.43
C HIS A 66 0.95 -4.42 -7.58
N SER A 67 1.57 -4.06 -8.68
CA SER A 67 1.66 -4.88 -9.88
C SER A 67 2.99 -5.64 -9.96
N VAL A 68 2.94 -6.91 -10.37
CA VAL A 68 4.13 -7.75 -10.61
C VAL A 68 4.05 -8.34 -12.00
N ASN A 69 4.70 -7.69 -12.97
CA ASN A 69 4.74 -8.17 -14.35
C ASN A 69 5.93 -7.56 -15.12
N ASN A 70 6.21 -8.08 -16.32
CA ASN A 70 7.31 -7.62 -17.18
C ASN A 70 6.93 -6.46 -18.12
N ASP A 71 5.67 -6.03 -18.15
CA ASP A 71 5.24 -4.94 -19.02
C ASP A 71 5.35 -3.59 -18.30
N PRO A 72 6.31 -2.74 -18.64
CA PRO A 72 6.51 -1.45 -17.96
C PRO A 72 5.37 -0.46 -18.20
N ASN A 73 4.43 -0.79 -19.07
CA ASN A 73 3.27 0.05 -19.38
C ASN A 73 1.98 -0.49 -18.73
N ARG A 74 2.05 -1.64 -18.07
CA ARG A 74 0.90 -2.30 -17.44
C ARG A 74 0.95 -2.14 -15.94
N GLY A 75 -0.02 -1.45 -15.39
CA GLY A 75 -0.14 -1.24 -13.97
C GLY A 75 0.69 -0.08 -13.41
N PHE A 76 0.55 0.14 -12.11
CA PHE A 76 1.28 1.18 -11.39
C PHE A 76 2.65 0.66 -10.95
N ASP A 77 3.72 1.21 -11.51
CA ASP A 77 5.12 0.93 -11.17
C ASP A 77 5.45 -0.59 -11.03
N PRO A 78 5.21 -1.41 -12.08
CA PRO A 78 5.25 -2.86 -11.98
C PRO A 78 6.66 -3.36 -11.64
N LEU A 79 6.77 -4.17 -10.60
CA LEU A 79 7.98 -4.92 -10.25
C LEU A 79 8.12 -6.12 -11.21
N SER A 80 9.32 -6.44 -11.65
CA SER A 80 9.49 -7.65 -12.48
C SER A 80 9.27 -8.92 -11.64
N PRO A 81 8.69 -10.00 -12.21
CA PRO A 81 8.54 -11.28 -11.51
C PRO A 81 9.85 -11.83 -10.95
N ALA A 82 10.95 -11.72 -11.69
CA ALA A 82 12.26 -12.17 -11.22
C ALA A 82 12.72 -11.42 -9.97
N LEU A 83 12.56 -10.09 -9.96
CA LEU A 83 12.94 -9.28 -8.80
C LEU A 83 12.02 -9.52 -7.60
N PHE A 84 10.72 -9.76 -7.85
CA PHE A 84 9.79 -10.16 -6.80
C PHE A 84 10.17 -11.52 -6.20
N GLU A 85 10.55 -12.49 -7.01
CA GLU A 85 11.04 -13.79 -6.56
C GLU A 85 12.31 -13.66 -5.71
N GLU A 86 13.27 -12.82 -6.12
CA GLU A 86 14.45 -12.51 -5.30
C GLU A 86 14.08 -11.90 -3.94
N HIS A 87 13.07 -11.01 -3.90
CA HIS A 87 12.54 -10.47 -2.65
C HIS A 87 11.97 -11.57 -1.76
N LEU A 88 11.11 -12.46 -2.31
CA LEU A 88 10.51 -13.57 -1.56
C LEU A 88 11.59 -14.52 -1.01
N ALA A 89 12.55 -14.92 -1.84
CA ALA A 89 13.64 -15.79 -1.42
C ALA A 89 14.43 -15.18 -0.25
N TYR A 90 14.73 -13.88 -0.32
CA TYR A 90 15.41 -13.19 0.77
C TYR A 90 14.54 -13.12 2.04
N LEU A 91 13.26 -12.75 1.90
CA LEU A 91 12.34 -12.58 3.03
C LEU A 91 12.09 -13.91 3.74
N THR A 92 11.79 -14.97 3.03
CA THR A 92 11.51 -16.29 3.63
C THR A 92 12.74 -16.95 4.24
N THR A 93 13.94 -16.61 3.77
CA THR A 93 15.20 -17.11 4.34
C THR A 93 15.63 -16.36 5.60
N ASN A 94 15.39 -15.04 5.67
CA ASN A 94 15.98 -14.18 6.70
C ASN A 94 14.94 -13.58 7.67
N HIS A 95 13.66 -13.69 7.36
CA HIS A 95 12.56 -13.10 8.12
C HIS A 95 11.43 -14.10 8.33
N ARG A 96 10.60 -13.86 9.34
CA ARG A 96 9.33 -14.55 9.51
C ARG A 96 8.25 -13.78 8.77
N VAL A 97 7.79 -14.30 7.65
CA VAL A 97 6.65 -13.73 6.93
C VAL A 97 5.36 -14.09 7.68
N VAL A 98 4.70 -13.10 8.27
CA VAL A 98 3.50 -13.27 9.08
C VAL A 98 2.26 -12.72 8.36
N PRO A 99 1.07 -13.29 8.60
CA PRO A 99 -0.18 -12.70 8.15
C PRO A 99 -0.35 -11.28 8.71
N LEU A 100 -0.90 -10.35 7.93
CA LEU A 100 -1.20 -8.99 8.41
C LEU A 100 -2.23 -9.01 9.55
N ARG A 101 -3.11 -10.03 9.58
CA ARG A 101 -4.05 -10.25 10.68
C ARG A 101 -3.33 -10.38 12.01
N GLU A 102 -2.26 -11.17 12.09
CA GLU A 102 -1.47 -11.29 13.32
C GLU A 102 -0.89 -9.94 13.75
N VAL A 103 -0.49 -9.10 12.79
CA VAL A 103 -0.02 -7.73 13.08
C VAL A 103 -1.14 -6.87 13.66
N ALA A 104 -2.31 -6.87 13.04
CA ALA A 104 -3.46 -6.08 13.48
C ALA A 104 -3.93 -6.52 14.90
N GLU A 105 -4.00 -7.81 15.15
CA GLU A 105 -4.35 -8.38 16.47
C GLU A 105 -3.30 -8.07 17.53
N ALA A 106 -2.01 -8.13 17.16
CA ALA A 106 -0.92 -7.77 18.07
C ALA A 106 -1.01 -6.29 18.48
N LEU A 107 -1.33 -5.39 17.53
CA LEU A 107 -1.56 -3.97 17.82
C LEU A 107 -2.84 -3.75 18.65
N LEU A 108 -3.92 -4.49 18.39
CA LEU A 108 -5.17 -4.38 19.14
C LEU A 108 -4.98 -4.78 20.62
N HIS A 109 -4.16 -5.80 20.88
CA HIS A 109 -3.97 -6.37 22.22
C HIS A 109 -2.65 -5.97 22.88
N ASP A 110 -1.91 -5.03 22.29
CA ASP A 110 -0.59 -4.58 22.74
C ASP A 110 0.39 -5.76 22.96
N LYS A 111 0.41 -6.70 22.02
CA LYS A 111 1.27 -7.89 22.06
C LYS A 111 2.46 -7.73 21.13
N ALA A 112 3.60 -8.26 21.54
CA ALA A 112 4.78 -8.32 20.69
C ALA A 112 4.66 -9.49 19.70
N LEU A 113 5.08 -9.24 18.46
CA LEU A 113 5.32 -10.29 17.46
C LEU A 113 6.77 -10.83 17.58
N PRO A 114 7.03 -12.04 17.05
CA PRO A 114 8.39 -12.55 17.00
C PRO A 114 9.35 -11.57 16.31
N ALA A 115 10.60 -11.56 16.76
CA ALA A 115 11.63 -10.75 16.12
C ALA A 115 11.77 -11.11 14.62
N ASN A 116 12.20 -10.12 13.83
CA ASN A 116 12.34 -10.26 12.38
C ASN A 116 11.04 -10.60 11.62
N SER A 117 9.86 -10.33 12.21
CA SER A 117 8.59 -10.46 11.49
C SER A 117 8.46 -9.42 10.39
N VAL A 118 7.86 -9.80 9.26
CA VAL A 118 7.51 -8.94 8.14
C VAL A 118 6.15 -9.36 7.58
N ALA A 119 5.31 -8.43 7.16
CA ALA A 119 4.06 -8.74 6.47
C ALA A 119 4.11 -8.25 5.01
N LEU A 120 3.48 -9.03 4.11
CA LEU A 120 3.36 -8.71 2.69
C LEU A 120 1.93 -8.30 2.39
N THR A 121 1.78 -7.20 1.65
CA THR A 121 0.47 -6.73 1.20
C THR A 121 0.50 -6.36 -0.28
N PHE A 122 -0.61 -6.58 -0.96
CA PHE A 122 -0.82 -6.21 -2.37
C PHE A 122 -2.12 -5.41 -2.47
N ASP A 123 -2.10 -4.32 -3.21
CA ASP A 123 -3.27 -3.45 -3.36
C ASP A 123 -3.95 -3.68 -4.73
N ASP A 124 -5.18 -3.18 -4.87
CA ASP A 124 -6.01 -3.08 -6.07
C ASP A 124 -6.68 -4.37 -6.56
N GLY A 125 -6.21 -5.55 -6.18
CA GLY A 125 -6.77 -6.82 -6.65
C GLY A 125 -6.48 -7.08 -8.13
N LEU A 126 -5.26 -6.82 -8.58
CA LEU A 126 -4.83 -6.98 -9.98
C LEU A 126 -4.72 -8.46 -10.37
N ARG A 127 -4.98 -8.75 -11.64
CA ARG A 127 -4.90 -10.12 -12.18
C ARG A 127 -3.50 -10.71 -12.08
N ASP A 128 -2.44 -9.90 -12.23
CA ASP A 128 -1.07 -10.39 -12.09
C ASP A 128 -0.73 -10.83 -10.65
N THR A 129 -1.47 -10.34 -9.65
CA THR A 129 -1.39 -10.87 -8.28
C THR A 129 -1.82 -12.35 -8.24
N PHE A 130 -2.85 -12.74 -9.00
CA PHE A 130 -3.24 -14.14 -9.13
C PHE A 130 -2.29 -14.93 -10.05
N GLU A 131 -2.00 -14.40 -11.25
CA GLU A 131 -1.28 -15.14 -12.29
C GLU A 131 0.22 -15.31 -12.00
N VAL A 132 0.82 -14.36 -11.26
CA VAL A 132 2.27 -14.30 -11.01
C VAL A 132 2.62 -14.41 -9.54
N VAL A 133 2.00 -13.59 -8.69
CA VAL A 133 2.35 -13.53 -7.27
C VAL A 133 1.89 -14.77 -6.53
N PHE A 134 0.66 -15.20 -6.71
CA PHE A 134 0.08 -16.33 -5.97
C PHE A 134 0.84 -17.65 -6.16
N PRO A 135 1.26 -18.06 -7.38
CA PRO A 135 2.13 -19.24 -7.55
C PRO A 135 3.46 -19.13 -6.79
N LEU A 136 4.08 -17.95 -6.75
CA LEU A 136 5.31 -17.71 -6.01
C LEU A 136 5.08 -17.76 -4.49
N LEU A 137 3.99 -17.18 -3.98
CA LEU A 137 3.62 -17.28 -2.57
C LEU A 137 3.42 -18.75 -2.15
N ASN A 138 2.77 -19.56 -2.99
CA ASN A 138 2.61 -20.99 -2.76
C ASN A 138 3.96 -21.73 -2.76
N TYR A 139 4.84 -21.42 -3.71
CA TYR A 139 6.16 -22.06 -3.77
C TYR A 139 7.01 -21.76 -2.54
N TYR A 140 7.04 -20.48 -2.10
CA TYR A 140 7.81 -20.02 -0.95
C TYR A 140 7.09 -20.19 0.39
N GLN A 141 5.84 -20.68 0.40
CA GLN A 141 4.98 -20.80 1.60
C GLN A 141 4.89 -19.48 2.39
N ALA A 142 4.76 -18.37 1.65
CA ALA A 142 4.75 -17.03 2.22
C ALA A 142 3.32 -16.49 2.35
N HIS A 143 2.99 -15.95 3.53
CA HIS A 143 1.70 -15.28 3.76
C HIS A 143 1.64 -13.92 3.10
N ALA A 144 0.46 -13.53 2.59
CA ALA A 144 0.18 -12.20 2.10
C ALA A 144 -1.28 -11.79 2.34
N THR A 145 -1.53 -10.47 2.37
CA THR A 145 -2.89 -9.92 2.33
C THR A 145 -3.08 -9.17 1.02
N VAL A 146 -4.17 -9.43 0.31
CA VAL A 146 -4.51 -8.77 -0.94
C VAL A 146 -5.75 -7.91 -0.73
N PHE A 147 -5.57 -6.61 -0.82
CA PHE A 147 -6.65 -5.63 -0.71
C PHE A 147 -7.30 -5.42 -2.07
N VAL A 148 -8.57 -5.79 -2.19
CA VAL A 148 -9.28 -5.75 -3.48
C VAL A 148 -10.34 -4.66 -3.53
N VAL A 149 -10.45 -4.02 -4.68
CA VAL A 149 -11.51 -3.07 -5.00
C VAL A 149 -12.69 -3.86 -5.57
N THR A 150 -13.76 -3.99 -4.79
CA THR A 150 -14.86 -4.92 -5.11
C THR A 150 -15.58 -4.60 -6.42
N GLY A 151 -15.74 -3.33 -6.76
CA GLY A 151 -16.36 -2.92 -8.02
C GLY A 151 -15.54 -3.24 -9.26
N PHE A 152 -14.21 -3.44 -9.11
CA PHE A 152 -13.36 -3.90 -10.22
C PHE A 152 -13.58 -5.39 -10.52
N LEU A 153 -13.71 -6.21 -9.47
CA LEU A 153 -13.93 -7.65 -9.60
C LEU A 153 -15.30 -7.97 -10.21
N ASP A 154 -16.31 -7.14 -9.97
CA ASP A 154 -17.65 -7.28 -10.56
C ASP A 154 -17.75 -6.65 -11.96
N GLY A 155 -16.76 -5.87 -12.37
CA GLY A 155 -16.83 -5.10 -13.61
C GLY A 155 -17.81 -3.92 -13.57
N GLU A 156 -18.32 -3.55 -12.38
CA GLU A 156 -19.17 -2.36 -12.20
C GLU A 156 -18.37 -1.07 -12.42
N VAL A 157 -17.08 -1.10 -12.10
CA VAL A 157 -16.18 0.04 -12.19
C VAL A 157 -14.96 -0.35 -13.01
N ASN A 158 -14.67 0.44 -14.04
CA ASN A 158 -13.39 0.34 -14.74
C ASN A 158 -12.33 1.14 -13.99
N PHE A 159 -11.09 0.65 -13.97
CA PHE A 159 -9.99 1.40 -13.40
C PHE A 159 -9.81 2.71 -14.21
N PRO A 160 -10.00 3.90 -13.60
CA PRO A 160 -10.14 5.14 -14.37
C PRO A 160 -8.82 5.64 -14.99
N GLU A 161 -7.69 5.12 -14.55
CA GLU A 161 -6.38 5.67 -14.89
C GLU A 161 -5.62 4.85 -15.95
N ASP A 162 -5.96 3.58 -16.16
CA ASP A 162 -5.29 2.73 -17.16
C ASP A 162 -6.19 1.60 -17.66
N PRO A 163 -6.69 1.65 -18.92
CA PRO A 163 -7.50 0.59 -19.51
C PRO A 163 -6.77 -0.74 -19.68
N CYS A 164 -5.43 -0.76 -19.50
CA CYS A 164 -4.63 -1.98 -19.52
C CYS A 164 -4.63 -2.72 -18.18
N TRP A 165 -5.15 -2.13 -17.13
CA TRP A 165 -5.29 -2.79 -15.84
C TRP A 165 -6.43 -3.81 -15.89
N LYS A 166 -6.08 -5.04 -15.58
CA LYS A 166 -7.07 -6.12 -15.51
C LYS A 166 -7.19 -6.55 -14.04
N PRO A 167 -8.37 -6.39 -13.44
CA PRO A 167 -8.62 -6.95 -12.12
C PRO A 167 -8.64 -8.49 -12.20
N MET A 168 -8.37 -9.14 -11.08
CA MET A 168 -8.69 -10.55 -10.92
C MET A 168 -10.21 -10.75 -10.92
N THR A 169 -10.64 -11.98 -11.14
CA THR A 169 -12.04 -12.36 -11.01
C THR A 169 -12.37 -12.77 -9.57
N TRP A 170 -13.67 -12.80 -9.21
CA TRP A 170 -14.11 -13.33 -7.92
C TRP A 170 -13.68 -14.79 -7.70
N ALA A 171 -13.71 -15.63 -8.73
CA ALA A 171 -13.24 -17.01 -8.62
C ALA A 171 -11.75 -17.08 -8.27
N GLN A 172 -10.93 -16.21 -8.85
CA GLN A 172 -9.50 -16.11 -8.53
C GLN A 172 -9.27 -15.62 -7.10
N ALA A 173 -10.03 -14.60 -6.66
CA ALA A 173 -9.95 -14.11 -5.28
C ALA A 173 -10.34 -15.20 -4.26
N GLN A 174 -11.42 -15.95 -4.54
CA GLN A 174 -11.86 -17.08 -3.69
C GLN A 174 -10.83 -18.21 -3.66
N GLU A 175 -10.20 -18.55 -4.78
CA GLU A 175 -9.14 -19.56 -4.83
C GLU A 175 -7.91 -19.13 -4.00
N MET A 176 -7.49 -17.87 -4.09
CA MET A 176 -6.41 -17.33 -3.27
C MET A 176 -6.75 -17.40 -1.79
N ASP A 177 -7.94 -16.97 -1.39
CA ASP A 177 -8.40 -16.94 0.00
C ASP A 177 -8.50 -18.35 0.60
N ALA A 178 -8.93 -19.33 -0.19
CA ALA A 178 -9.02 -20.74 0.22
C ALA A 178 -7.65 -21.39 0.44
N SER A 179 -6.56 -20.81 -0.03
CA SER A 179 -5.20 -21.35 0.12
C SER A 179 -4.65 -21.27 1.55
N LEU A 180 -5.26 -20.46 2.42
CA LEU A 180 -4.80 -20.14 3.78
C LEU A 180 -3.47 -19.37 3.83
N LEU A 181 -2.78 -19.17 2.70
CA LEU A 181 -1.59 -18.32 2.59
C LEU A 181 -1.95 -16.87 2.26
N VAL A 182 -3.06 -16.68 1.56
CA VAL A 182 -3.50 -15.35 1.14
C VAL A 182 -4.82 -15.00 1.83
N GLU A 183 -4.86 -13.82 2.46
CA GLU A 183 -6.10 -13.24 2.98
C GLU A 183 -6.58 -12.13 2.05
N ILE A 184 -7.79 -12.29 1.48
CA ILE A 184 -8.44 -11.24 0.69
C ILE A 184 -9.10 -10.24 1.64
N ALA A 185 -8.86 -8.95 1.44
CA ALA A 185 -9.29 -7.87 2.33
C ALA A 185 -9.81 -6.65 1.54
N ALA A 186 -10.39 -5.67 2.24
CA ALA A 186 -11.13 -4.58 1.63
C ALA A 186 -10.26 -3.39 1.21
N HIS A 187 -10.54 -2.84 0.00
CA HIS A 187 -9.91 -1.63 -0.55
C HIS A 187 -10.95 -0.65 -1.13
N THR A 188 -12.07 -0.46 -0.46
CA THR A 188 -13.26 0.26 -0.92
C THR A 188 -13.98 -0.44 -2.09
N HIS A 189 -15.12 0.12 -2.49
CA HIS A 189 -15.89 -0.42 -3.61
C HIS A 189 -15.40 0.11 -4.97
N THR A 190 -15.08 1.41 -5.06
CA THR A 190 -14.74 2.06 -6.34
C THR A 190 -13.32 2.61 -6.43
N HIS A 191 -12.46 2.36 -5.43
CA HIS A 191 -11.14 2.99 -5.29
C HIS A 191 -11.22 4.53 -5.24
N ALA A 192 -12.31 5.06 -4.70
CA ALA A 192 -12.50 6.49 -4.62
C ALA A 192 -11.50 7.16 -3.68
N ARG A 193 -11.08 8.38 -4.03
CA ARG A 193 -10.31 9.23 -3.11
C ARG A 193 -11.22 9.72 -1.99
N LEU A 194 -11.19 9.06 -0.83
CA LEU A 194 -12.13 9.27 0.27
C LEU A 194 -12.18 10.72 0.76
N SER A 195 -11.08 11.46 0.65
CA SER A 195 -11.04 12.88 1.02
C SER A 195 -11.85 13.81 0.07
N LYS A 196 -12.31 13.31 -1.07
CA LYS A 196 -13.14 14.04 -2.02
C LYS A 196 -14.63 13.73 -1.88
N LEU A 197 -14.98 12.77 -1.05
CA LEU A 197 -16.33 12.30 -0.80
C LEU A 197 -16.95 12.97 0.44
N ASP A 198 -18.26 13.03 0.47
CA ASP A 198 -18.98 13.39 1.71
C ASP A 198 -18.94 12.21 2.71
N HIS A 199 -19.42 12.48 3.95
CA HIS A 199 -19.40 11.48 5.02
C HIS A 199 -20.23 10.23 4.67
N MET A 200 -21.39 10.39 4.05
CA MET A 200 -22.27 9.27 3.70
C MET A 200 -21.71 8.44 2.53
N GLU A 201 -21.06 9.10 1.59
CA GLU A 201 -20.38 8.44 0.49
C GLU A 201 -19.18 7.62 0.98
N VAL A 202 -18.39 8.18 1.91
CA VAL A 202 -17.27 7.44 2.56
C VAL A 202 -17.79 6.19 3.26
N VAL A 203 -18.87 6.30 4.03
CA VAL A 203 -19.45 5.14 4.71
C VAL A 203 -19.90 4.08 3.71
N ARG A 204 -20.61 4.48 2.63
CA ARG A 204 -21.08 3.56 1.58
C ARG A 204 -19.94 2.83 0.87
N GLU A 205 -18.82 3.52 0.57
CA GLU A 205 -17.63 2.94 -0.04
C GLU A 205 -17.05 1.79 0.80
N VAL A 206 -16.92 2.01 2.09
CA VAL A 206 -16.34 1.04 3.02
C VAL A 206 -17.33 -0.10 3.31
N GLU A 207 -18.59 0.22 3.59
CA GLU A 207 -19.65 -0.74 3.93
C GLU A 207 -19.96 -1.69 2.76
N LYS A 208 -20.14 -1.14 1.53
CA LYS A 208 -20.40 -1.94 0.33
C LYS A 208 -19.24 -2.90 0.05
N SER A 209 -17.99 -2.43 0.14
CA SER A 209 -16.82 -3.26 -0.05
C SER A 209 -16.78 -4.42 0.95
N LYS A 210 -17.00 -4.14 2.25
CA LYS A 210 -17.02 -5.16 3.30
C LYS A 210 -18.12 -6.19 3.05
N ALA A 211 -19.35 -5.74 2.85
CA ALA A 211 -20.51 -6.61 2.67
C ALA A 211 -20.36 -7.55 1.47
N MET A 212 -19.89 -7.03 0.32
CA MET A 212 -19.64 -7.83 -0.86
C MET A 212 -18.55 -8.89 -0.63
N LEU A 213 -17.47 -8.53 0.03
CA LEU A 213 -16.41 -9.49 0.36
C LEU A 213 -16.90 -10.58 1.31
N GLU A 214 -17.62 -10.22 2.36
CA GLU A 214 -18.18 -11.19 3.32
C GLU A 214 -19.20 -12.13 2.64
N GLU A 215 -20.02 -11.61 1.72
CA GLU A 215 -20.93 -12.42 0.90
C GLU A 215 -20.18 -13.40 0.00
N LYS A 216 -19.15 -12.93 -0.72
CA LYS A 216 -18.41 -13.76 -1.68
C LYS A 216 -17.47 -14.76 -1.03
N LEU A 217 -16.83 -14.37 0.08
CA LEU A 217 -15.82 -15.20 0.77
C LEU A 217 -16.42 -16.05 1.88
N GLN A 218 -17.70 -15.83 2.26
CA GLN A 218 -18.42 -16.55 3.32
C GLN A 218 -17.67 -16.56 4.67
N ARG A 219 -16.97 -15.44 4.97
CA ARG A 219 -16.28 -15.21 6.25
C ARG A 219 -16.24 -13.73 6.58
N PRO A 220 -15.98 -13.34 7.86
CA PRO A 220 -15.74 -11.96 8.22
C PRO A 220 -14.54 -11.36 7.47
N VAL A 221 -14.65 -10.08 7.10
CA VAL A 221 -13.57 -9.29 6.49
C VAL A 221 -13.32 -8.07 7.38
N ASP A 222 -12.20 -8.06 8.06
CA ASP A 222 -11.89 -7.09 9.12
C ASP A 222 -10.50 -6.43 8.95
N LEU A 223 -9.88 -6.57 7.76
CA LEU A 223 -8.72 -5.81 7.33
C LEU A 223 -9.09 -4.88 6.16
N PHE A 224 -8.53 -3.67 6.20
CA PHE A 224 -8.81 -2.62 5.25
C PHE A 224 -7.52 -1.92 4.79
N ALA A 225 -7.46 -1.42 3.56
CA ALA A 225 -6.47 -0.44 3.14
C ALA A 225 -7.15 0.80 2.55
N TYR A 226 -6.68 1.97 2.94
CA TYR A 226 -7.19 3.23 2.39
C TYR A 226 -6.64 3.45 0.98
N PRO A 227 -7.48 3.70 -0.05
CA PRO A 227 -7.03 4.10 -1.37
C PRO A 227 -6.09 5.31 -1.30
N TYR A 228 -4.99 5.28 -2.07
CA TYR A 228 -3.90 6.27 -2.02
C TYR A 228 -3.17 6.31 -0.66
N GLY A 229 -3.86 6.20 0.45
CA GLY A 229 -3.38 5.94 1.80
C GLY A 229 -2.47 7.00 2.44
N GLN A 230 -2.33 8.20 1.86
CA GLN A 230 -1.59 9.30 2.46
C GLN A 230 -2.50 10.17 3.36
N GLY A 231 -1.92 10.94 4.26
CA GLY A 231 -2.69 11.71 5.25
C GLY A 231 -3.72 12.68 4.66
N ALA A 232 -3.46 13.21 3.46
CA ALA A 232 -4.43 14.06 2.74
C ALA A 232 -5.58 13.25 2.11
N ASP A 233 -5.42 11.94 1.95
CA ASP A 233 -6.40 11.05 1.31
C ASP A 233 -7.30 10.35 2.32
N ILE A 234 -6.92 10.34 3.61
CA ILE A 234 -7.63 9.67 4.69
C ILE A 234 -8.36 10.73 5.55
N PRO A 235 -9.65 11.00 5.33
CA PRO A 235 -10.42 11.87 6.20
C PRO A 235 -10.76 11.16 7.51
N LEU A 236 -10.99 11.91 8.59
CA LEU A 236 -11.41 11.35 9.88
C LEU A 236 -12.70 10.52 9.77
N SER A 237 -13.60 10.91 8.87
CA SER A 237 -14.82 10.15 8.57
C SER A 237 -14.53 8.73 8.07
N ALA A 238 -13.44 8.51 7.32
CA ALA A 238 -13.04 7.19 6.86
C ALA A 238 -12.51 6.33 8.00
N VAL A 239 -11.68 6.89 8.88
CA VAL A 239 -11.21 6.17 10.08
C VAL A 239 -12.37 5.79 10.98
N ALA A 240 -13.32 6.72 11.22
CA ALA A 240 -14.52 6.46 12.00
C ALA A 240 -15.44 5.40 11.36
N ALA A 241 -15.58 5.40 10.03
CA ALA A 241 -16.35 4.38 9.31
C ALA A 241 -15.72 3.00 9.44
N VAL A 242 -14.41 2.89 9.24
CA VAL A 242 -13.63 1.66 9.40
C VAL A 242 -13.75 1.11 10.83
N GLU A 243 -13.63 1.98 11.84
CA GLU A 243 -13.79 1.58 13.25
C GLU A 243 -15.22 1.10 13.56
N ARG A 244 -16.23 1.86 13.16
CA ARG A 244 -17.64 1.52 13.38
C ARG A 244 -18.05 0.21 12.70
N LEU A 245 -17.49 -0.11 11.55
CA LEU A 245 -17.76 -1.34 10.80
C LEU A 245 -16.97 -2.54 11.34
N GLY A 246 -16.20 -2.38 12.42
CA GLY A 246 -15.55 -3.45 13.14
C GLY A 246 -14.28 -3.98 12.48
N PHE A 247 -13.61 -3.18 11.67
CA PHE A 247 -12.29 -3.58 11.16
C PHE A 247 -11.27 -3.65 12.31
N VAL A 248 -10.51 -4.73 12.36
CA VAL A 248 -9.45 -4.97 13.34
C VAL A 248 -8.20 -4.16 13.01
N GLY A 249 -7.87 -4.05 11.72
CA GLY A 249 -6.73 -3.30 11.23
C GLY A 249 -7.00 -2.56 9.93
N ALA A 250 -6.39 -1.38 9.76
CA ALA A 250 -6.47 -0.64 8.51
C ALA A 250 -5.11 -0.01 8.14
N CYS A 251 -4.72 -0.18 6.87
CA CYS A 251 -3.41 0.21 6.36
C CYS A 251 -3.43 1.56 5.67
N SER A 252 -2.43 2.38 6.00
CA SER A 252 -2.04 3.60 5.30
C SER A 252 -0.84 3.34 4.38
N THR A 253 -0.34 4.38 3.71
CA THR A 253 0.93 4.37 2.96
C THR A 253 1.97 5.31 3.59
N PHE A 254 1.88 5.55 4.89
CA PHE A 254 2.95 6.24 5.61
C PHE A 254 4.15 5.31 5.77
N TRP A 255 5.32 5.78 5.39
CA TRP A 255 6.56 5.00 5.40
C TRP A 255 7.19 4.96 6.78
N ARG A 256 6.94 3.90 7.51
CA ARG A 256 7.60 3.60 8.79
C ARG A 256 7.53 2.11 9.08
N THR A 257 8.58 1.57 9.66
CA THR A 257 8.70 0.15 10.03
C THR A 257 8.33 -0.14 11.48
N THR A 258 7.93 0.87 12.25
CA THR A 258 7.47 0.74 13.63
C THR A 258 6.02 1.15 13.77
N HIS A 259 5.30 0.55 14.71
CA HIS A 259 3.87 0.79 14.94
C HIS A 259 3.57 0.97 16.42
N LYS A 260 2.46 1.63 16.72
CA LYS A 260 1.92 1.78 18.08
C LYS A 260 0.51 1.20 18.13
N PRO A 261 0.07 0.63 19.27
CA PRO A 261 -1.27 0.04 19.40
C PRO A 261 -2.40 0.95 18.91
N ARG A 262 -2.35 2.24 19.26
CA ARG A 262 -3.32 3.26 18.82
C ARG A 262 -3.36 3.49 17.31
N GLU A 263 -2.37 3.00 16.56
CA GLU A 263 -2.25 3.17 15.10
C GLU A 263 -2.83 1.98 14.32
N ARG A 264 -3.53 1.03 14.98
CA ARG A 264 -4.11 -0.16 14.34
C ARG A 264 -5.03 0.15 13.15
N LEU A 265 -5.68 1.31 13.14
CA LEU A 265 -6.50 1.79 12.00
C LEU A 265 -5.74 2.73 11.06
N LEU A 266 -4.44 2.87 11.21
CA LEU A 266 -3.51 3.64 10.38
C LEU A 266 -2.15 2.93 10.33
N ILE A 267 -2.16 1.61 10.14
CA ILE A 267 -0.95 0.79 10.07
C ILE A 267 -0.06 1.30 8.93
N ASN A 268 1.20 1.58 9.25
CA ASN A 268 2.14 2.11 8.27
C ASN A 268 2.64 1.02 7.34
N ARG A 269 2.84 1.34 6.06
CA ARG A 269 3.39 0.40 5.07
C ARG A 269 4.47 1.08 4.26
N VAL A 270 5.47 0.31 3.85
CA VAL A 270 6.49 0.80 2.93
C VAL A 270 6.21 0.28 1.53
N THR A 271 5.93 1.17 0.61
CA THR A 271 5.66 0.83 -0.79
C THR A 271 6.95 0.42 -1.49
N ILE A 272 6.94 -0.74 -2.12
CA ILE A 272 8.03 -1.24 -2.97
C ILE A 272 7.85 -0.68 -4.39
N ASN A 273 8.94 -0.16 -4.95
CA ASN A 273 8.96 0.38 -6.30
C ASN A 273 9.61 -0.62 -7.28
N ARG A 274 9.36 -0.44 -8.58
CA ARG A 274 9.85 -1.33 -9.66
C ARG A 274 11.34 -1.61 -9.67
N ASP A 275 12.15 -0.68 -9.17
CA ASP A 275 13.62 -0.77 -9.22
C ASP A 275 14.22 -1.05 -7.82
N ASP A 276 13.41 -1.39 -6.83
CA ASP A 276 13.92 -1.70 -5.49
C ASP A 276 14.54 -3.11 -5.52
N THR A 277 15.85 -3.16 -5.48
CA THR A 277 16.64 -4.41 -5.44
C THR A 277 16.55 -5.05 -4.06
N VAL A 278 17.05 -6.29 -3.91
CA VAL A 278 17.19 -6.94 -2.59
C VAL A 278 18.00 -6.08 -1.61
N GLU A 279 19.01 -5.34 -2.10
CA GLU A 279 19.78 -4.45 -1.24
C GLU A 279 18.94 -3.23 -0.78
N ASP A 280 18.08 -2.69 -1.64
CA ASP A 280 17.11 -1.67 -1.26
C ASP A 280 16.09 -2.23 -0.26
N LEU A 281 15.63 -3.46 -0.46
CA LEU A 281 14.74 -4.16 0.46
C LEU A 281 15.36 -4.32 1.85
N LYS A 282 16.62 -4.74 1.96
CA LYS A 282 17.35 -4.81 3.25
C LYS A 282 17.35 -3.47 3.97
N ARG A 283 17.59 -2.39 3.26
CA ARG A 283 17.58 -1.02 3.82
C ARG A 283 16.17 -0.59 4.26
N ILE A 284 15.14 -0.98 3.51
CA ILE A 284 13.74 -0.75 3.90
C ILE A 284 13.45 -1.49 5.21
N LEU A 285 13.80 -2.77 5.29
CA LEU A 285 13.59 -3.59 6.49
C LEU A 285 14.38 -3.06 7.70
N ALA A 286 15.55 -2.50 7.47
CA ALA A 286 16.34 -1.83 8.49
C ALA A 286 15.77 -0.48 8.95
N GLY A 287 14.71 0.04 8.31
CA GLY A 287 14.07 1.32 8.62
C GLY A 287 14.88 2.55 8.18
N ASP A 288 15.80 2.39 7.23
CA ASP A 288 16.59 3.50 6.69
C ASP A 288 15.72 4.60 6.05
N TYR A 289 14.49 4.25 5.67
CA TYR A 289 13.54 5.17 5.06
C TYR A 289 12.46 5.69 6.02
N ASP A 290 12.52 5.39 7.31
CA ASP A 290 11.51 5.82 8.30
C ASP A 290 11.42 7.34 8.45
N TYR A 291 12.45 8.10 8.05
CA TYR A 291 12.39 9.56 7.97
C TYR A 291 11.26 10.07 7.04
N MET A 292 10.86 9.24 6.05
CA MET A 292 9.78 9.58 5.14
C MET A 292 8.44 9.77 5.85
N PHE A 293 8.22 9.07 6.96
CA PHE A 293 7.04 9.27 7.80
C PHE A 293 6.90 10.74 8.23
N TYR A 294 7.97 11.34 8.71
CA TYR A 294 7.96 12.73 9.16
C TYR A 294 7.75 13.70 8.00
N VAL A 295 8.33 13.40 6.84
CA VAL A 295 8.12 14.19 5.60
C VAL A 295 6.66 14.09 5.13
N GLN A 296 6.06 12.91 5.14
CA GLN A 296 4.67 12.71 4.76
C GLN A 296 3.71 13.34 5.77
N LYS A 297 3.99 13.21 7.06
CA LYS A 297 3.20 13.82 8.14
C LYS A 297 3.22 15.34 8.08
N SER A 298 4.37 15.98 7.85
CA SER A 298 4.47 17.44 7.73
C SER A 298 3.69 17.97 6.52
N LYS A 299 3.70 17.25 5.40
CA LYS A 299 2.89 17.60 4.22
C LYS A 299 1.39 17.44 4.48
N ALA A 300 0.96 16.37 5.14
CA ALA A 300 -0.42 16.15 5.51
C ALA A 300 -0.93 17.26 6.44
N PHE A 301 -0.13 17.66 7.43
CA PHE A 301 -0.44 18.78 8.32
C PHE A 301 -0.58 20.10 7.56
N TYR A 302 0.35 20.43 6.68
CA TYR A 302 0.28 21.64 5.85
C TYR A 302 -0.97 21.65 4.96
N SER A 303 -1.29 20.53 4.32
CA SER A 303 -2.49 20.40 3.48
C SER A 303 -3.77 20.57 4.29
N SER A 304 -3.86 20.02 5.50
CA SER A 304 -5.02 20.15 6.37
C SER A 304 -5.23 21.59 6.85
N THR A 305 -4.15 22.30 7.15
CA THR A 305 -4.20 23.71 7.59
C THR A 305 -4.68 24.65 6.48
N VAL A 306 -4.30 24.36 5.21
CA VAL A 306 -4.67 25.19 4.07
C VAL A 306 -6.07 24.89 3.54
N HIS A 307 -6.53 23.63 3.61
CA HIS A 307 -7.77 23.14 2.99
C HIS A 307 -8.84 22.70 4.00
N GLY A 308 -8.58 22.79 5.31
CA GLY A 308 -9.55 22.49 6.37
C GLY A 308 -10.01 21.03 6.46
N LYS A 309 -9.28 20.08 5.85
CA LYS A 309 -9.64 18.65 5.82
C LYS A 309 -8.39 17.78 6.02
N GLY A 310 -8.41 16.87 7.00
CA GLY A 310 -7.34 15.89 7.18
C GLY A 310 -7.20 15.36 8.62
N LEU A 311 -6.39 14.31 8.77
CA LEU A 311 -6.13 13.55 10.00
C LEU A 311 -5.45 14.33 11.15
N TRP A 312 -5.00 15.56 10.92
CA TRP A 312 -4.08 16.26 11.82
C TRP A 312 -4.59 17.67 12.18
N HIS A 313 -5.80 17.77 12.73
CA HIS A 313 -6.29 18.97 13.42
C HIS A 313 -6.14 18.83 14.92
#